data_c17d0e14a57eaf32c0b00c75dc376e2a
#
_entry.id   c17d0e14a57eaf32c0b00c75dc376e2a
#
_cell.length_a   1.000
_cell.length_b   1.000
_cell.length_c   1.000
_cell.angle_alpha   90.00
_cell.angle_beta   90.00
_cell.angle_gamma   90.00
#
_symmetry.space_group_name_H-M   'P 1'
#
loop_
_entity.id
_entity.type
_entity.pdbx_description
1 polymer ?
#
loop_
_entity_poly.entity_id
_entity_poly.type
_entity_poly.pdbx_seq_one_letter_code
_entity_poly.pdbx_strand_id
1 'polypeptide(L)'
;VTTTPARDDPQAEQRPGAVPGKSVPDESVPGKPARVTPAATPPPSTKRSAVRRATALRVGPRAALTLVGASLIGLAMFCWPLLVPPQPQSVAHAEQAPLLFVVLLPIILAVVLAEMTEGGLDPKTLALLGVLAALNAALRPLGAGTAGIETVFFLLILAGRVFGPGFGFALGATSLFASALLTAGVGPWLPFQMMASGWVGLGAGLLPRRPSGRAEIALLAAYGVFAAYAFGFLMNLWFWPFAIGDGTQLSFDPEAGPLANLHTFFFYTLATSAFGWDTGRAITNVIAIAVLGPAVLATLRRAARRAAFDTPVSFAAADHGGVPRR
;
A
#
# COMPACT_ATOMS: atom_id res chain seq x y z
N VAL A 1 -51.22 -8.25 34.32
CA VAL A 1 -51.87 -6.99 34.76
C VAL A 1 -51.69 -6.01 33.62
N THR A 2 -52.72 -6.04 32.75
CA THR A 2 -53.66 -4.95 32.45
C THR A 2 -53.02 -3.69 31.80
N THR A 3 -53.43 -3.11 30.73
CA THR A 3 -54.60 -3.10 29.83
C THR A 3 -54.37 -2.09 28.72
N THR A 4 -54.76 -2.45 27.52
CA THR A 4 -55.12 -1.50 26.42
C THR A 4 -56.40 -0.73 26.79
N PRO A 5 -56.71 0.46 26.23
CA PRO A 5 -57.54 0.53 25.02
C PRO A 5 -57.19 1.74 24.08
N ALA A 6 -57.29 1.61 22.83
CA ALA A 6 -58.29 1.78 21.75
C ALA A 6 -59.14 3.04 21.73
N ARG A 7 -59.37 3.51 20.50
CA ARG A 7 -60.41 4.45 19.99
C ARG A 7 -59.95 5.89 19.66
N ASP A 8 -60.34 6.53 18.58
CA ASP A 8 -61.39 6.36 17.53
C ASP A 8 -61.04 7.28 16.34
N ASP A 9 -61.36 6.81 15.14
CA ASP A 9 -61.70 7.61 13.96
C ASP A 9 -63.09 8.25 14.15
N PRO A 10 -63.63 9.27 13.45
CA PRO A 10 -63.92 9.20 12.02
C PRO A 10 -64.11 10.53 11.25
N GLN A 11 -64.39 10.38 9.95
CA GLN A 11 -65.22 11.24 9.05
C GLN A 11 -64.50 12.27 8.19
N ALA A 12 -64.48 12.13 6.94
CA ALA A 12 -65.48 12.04 5.82
C ALA A 12 -65.91 13.39 5.28
N GLU A 13 -65.97 13.47 3.95
CA GLU A 13 -66.82 14.31 3.09
C GLU A 13 -66.39 15.75 2.86
N GLN A 14 -66.16 16.25 1.63
CA GLN A 14 -67.15 16.49 0.59
C GLN A 14 -66.51 17.05 -0.69
N ARG A 15 -66.83 16.50 -1.85
CA ARG A 15 -66.91 17.24 -3.10
C ARG A 15 -68.25 17.94 -3.16
N PRO A 16 -68.42 19.10 -3.87
CA PRO A 16 -68.76 19.05 -5.31
C PRO A 16 -68.40 20.32 -6.09
N GLY A 17 -68.57 20.28 -7.42
CA GLY A 17 -69.05 21.40 -8.22
C GLY A 17 -68.32 21.63 -9.55
N ALA A 18 -68.81 20.95 -10.55
CA ALA A 18 -68.60 21.34 -11.97
C ALA A 18 -69.62 22.46 -12.36
N VAL A 19 -69.19 23.42 -13.14
CA VAL A 19 -70.09 24.27 -13.96
C VAL A 19 -69.36 24.69 -15.25
N PRO A 20 -70.06 24.89 -16.38
CA PRO A 20 -69.60 24.67 -17.75
C PRO A 20 -69.35 25.90 -18.61
N GLY A 21 -68.63 25.69 -19.66
CA GLY A 21 -68.82 26.21 -21.01
C GLY A 21 -68.81 27.69 -21.32
N LYS A 22 -67.86 28.08 -22.18
CA LYS A 22 -68.13 29.01 -23.28
C LYS A 22 -67.23 28.74 -24.45
N SER A 23 -67.90 28.51 -25.59
CA SER A 23 -67.40 28.31 -26.91
C SER A 23 -67.00 29.58 -27.63
N VAL A 24 -65.96 29.49 -28.47
CA VAL A 24 -65.75 30.03 -29.86
C VAL A 24 -65.41 31.50 -29.99
N PRO A 25 -64.64 32.03 -30.97
CA PRO A 25 -64.49 31.50 -32.33
C PRO A 25 -63.08 31.36 -32.89
N ASP A 26 -63.05 30.57 -33.92
CA ASP A 26 -62.12 30.36 -35.02
C ASP A 26 -61.61 31.68 -35.67
N GLU A 27 -60.30 31.81 -35.82
CA GLU A 27 -59.74 32.75 -36.81
C GLU A 27 -58.36 32.27 -37.33
N SER A 28 -58.45 31.91 -38.59
CA SER A 28 -57.45 32.06 -39.66
C SER A 28 -55.98 31.60 -39.43
N VAL A 29 -55.62 30.52 -40.09
CA VAL A 29 -54.29 30.08 -40.46
C VAL A 29 -53.58 31.11 -41.33
N PRO A 30 -52.30 31.44 -41.03
CA PRO A 30 -51.35 31.51 -42.11
C PRO A 30 -49.99 30.89 -41.76
N GLY A 31 -49.41 30.18 -42.73
CA GLY A 31 -47.99 30.11 -42.96
C GLY A 31 -47.21 29.11 -42.11
N LYS A 32 -47.06 27.90 -42.65
CA LYS A 32 -46.09 26.92 -42.24
C LYS A 32 -44.67 27.51 -42.26
N PRO A 33 -43.95 27.65 -41.13
CA PRO A 33 -42.52 27.95 -41.17
C PRO A 33 -41.73 26.69 -41.55
N ALA A 34 -40.72 26.90 -42.38
CA ALA A 34 -39.80 25.90 -42.87
C ALA A 34 -39.20 25.08 -41.73
N ARG A 35 -39.21 23.75 -41.91
CA ARG A 35 -38.58 22.78 -41.03
C ARG A 35 -37.07 23.01 -41.05
N VAL A 36 -36.54 23.70 -40.04
CA VAL A 36 -35.08 23.75 -39.78
C VAL A 36 -34.66 22.38 -39.30
N THR A 37 -33.98 21.67 -40.19
CA THR A 37 -33.32 20.40 -39.83
C THR A 37 -32.23 20.71 -38.80
N PRO A 38 -32.28 20.16 -37.59
CA PRO A 38 -31.16 20.33 -36.64
C PRO A 38 -29.92 19.71 -37.27
N ALA A 39 -28.85 20.50 -37.37
CA ALA A 39 -27.54 20.00 -37.74
C ALA A 39 -27.18 18.80 -36.87
N ALA A 40 -26.86 17.67 -37.50
CA ALA A 40 -26.43 16.46 -36.80
C ALA A 40 -25.23 16.80 -35.92
N THR A 41 -25.42 16.77 -34.62
CA THR A 41 -24.34 16.83 -33.63
C THR A 41 -23.39 15.67 -33.93
N PRO A 42 -22.10 15.91 -34.22
CA PRO A 42 -21.17 14.82 -34.44
C PRO A 42 -21.15 13.92 -33.16
N PRO A 43 -21.12 12.59 -33.32
CA PRO A 43 -21.09 11.68 -32.19
C PRO A 43 -19.90 12.02 -31.33
N PRO A 44 -20.04 12.01 -29.97
CA PRO A 44 -18.92 12.26 -29.08
C PRO A 44 -17.83 11.23 -29.42
N SER A 45 -16.67 11.75 -29.82
CA SER A 45 -15.49 10.91 -30.04
C SER A 45 -15.25 10.09 -28.77
N THR A 46 -15.59 8.83 -28.81
CA THR A 46 -15.20 7.85 -27.80
C THR A 46 -13.69 7.63 -27.93
N LYS A 47 -12.91 8.64 -27.60
CA LYS A 47 -11.57 8.42 -27.10
C LYS A 47 -11.78 7.60 -25.83
N ARG A 48 -11.62 6.29 -25.95
CA ARG A 48 -11.39 5.41 -24.80
C ARG A 48 -10.24 6.03 -24.03
N SER A 49 -10.56 6.85 -23.05
CA SER A 49 -9.62 7.29 -22.04
C SER A 49 -9.11 6.01 -21.42
N ALA A 50 -7.87 5.62 -21.78
CA ALA A 50 -7.18 4.56 -21.07
C ALA A 50 -7.30 4.96 -19.60
N VAL A 51 -8.09 4.21 -18.84
CA VAL A 51 -8.28 4.44 -17.40
C VAL A 51 -6.88 4.34 -16.80
N ARG A 52 -6.23 5.49 -16.64
CA ARG A 52 -4.97 5.58 -15.91
C ARG A 52 -5.28 5.03 -14.52
N ARG A 53 -4.69 3.89 -14.20
CA ARG A 53 -4.87 3.29 -12.89
C ARG A 53 -4.33 4.31 -11.88
N ALA A 54 -5.22 4.79 -11.02
CA ALA A 54 -4.86 5.73 -9.97
C ALA A 54 -3.73 5.13 -9.11
N THR A 55 -2.67 5.88 -8.95
CA THR A 55 -1.56 5.56 -8.05
C THR A 55 -1.68 6.53 -6.88
N ALA A 56 -1.76 6.01 -5.66
CA ALA A 56 -2.02 6.81 -4.47
C ALA A 56 -0.87 7.78 -4.14
N LEU A 57 0.37 7.33 -4.35
CA LEU A 57 1.56 8.16 -4.26
C LEU A 57 2.31 8.10 -5.60
N ARG A 58 2.48 9.25 -6.23
CA ARG A 58 3.34 9.39 -7.41
C ARG A 58 4.77 9.55 -6.93
N VAL A 59 5.62 8.63 -7.35
CA VAL A 59 7.05 8.75 -7.09
C VAL A 59 7.60 9.76 -8.09
N GLY A 60 7.79 11.01 -7.66
CA GLY A 60 8.44 12.05 -8.44
C GLY A 60 9.94 11.75 -8.62
N PRO A 61 10.64 12.47 -9.51
CA PRO A 61 12.04 12.19 -9.79
C PRO A 61 12.95 12.39 -8.54
N ARG A 62 12.63 13.34 -7.68
CA ARG A 62 13.35 13.57 -6.43
C ARG A 62 13.13 12.44 -5.44
N ALA A 63 11.86 12.06 -5.22
CA ALA A 63 11.51 10.94 -4.37
C ALA A 63 12.10 9.62 -4.88
N ALA A 64 12.12 9.40 -6.20
CA ALA A 64 12.79 8.26 -6.80
C ALA A 64 14.29 8.25 -6.50
N LEU A 65 14.97 9.38 -6.65
CA LEU A 65 16.40 9.52 -6.35
C LEU A 65 16.67 9.26 -4.87
N THR A 66 15.88 9.84 -3.97
CA THR A 66 16.00 9.66 -2.53
C THR A 66 15.76 8.19 -2.15
N LEU A 67 14.73 7.56 -2.73
CA LEU A 67 14.41 6.16 -2.48
C LEU A 67 15.51 5.21 -2.98
N VAL A 68 16.05 5.48 -4.18
CA VAL A 68 17.19 4.72 -4.72
C VAL A 68 18.44 4.92 -3.86
N GLY A 69 18.77 6.15 -3.51
CA GLY A 69 19.90 6.46 -2.64
C GLY A 69 19.79 5.79 -1.27
N ALA A 70 18.63 5.90 -0.61
CA ALA A 70 18.38 5.23 0.66
C ALA A 70 18.40 3.70 0.53
N SER A 71 17.91 3.16 -0.60
CA SER A 71 17.97 1.72 -0.86
C SER A 71 19.39 1.22 -1.05
N LEU A 72 20.25 1.98 -1.73
CA LEU A 72 21.68 1.65 -1.89
C LEU A 72 22.42 1.70 -0.56
N ILE A 73 22.19 2.74 0.24
CA ILE A 73 22.77 2.87 1.58
C ILE A 73 22.26 1.74 2.46
N GLY A 74 20.94 1.50 2.46
CA GLY A 74 20.33 0.38 3.21
C GLY A 74 20.91 -0.96 2.82
N LEU A 75 21.08 -1.23 1.53
CA LEU A 75 21.69 -2.47 1.05
C LEU A 75 23.15 -2.59 1.51
N ALA A 76 23.94 -1.51 1.43
CA ALA A 76 25.30 -1.49 1.95
C ALA A 76 25.33 -1.79 3.47
N MET A 77 24.33 -1.26 4.22
CA MET A 77 24.20 -1.52 5.65
C MET A 77 23.82 -2.99 5.94
N PHE A 78 22.98 -3.63 5.11
CA PHE A 78 22.72 -5.07 5.23
C PHE A 78 23.97 -5.91 4.91
N CYS A 79 24.77 -5.47 3.93
CA CYS A 79 25.99 -6.15 3.49
C CYS A 79 27.22 -5.78 4.34
N TRP A 80 27.06 -5.01 5.41
CA TRP A 80 28.20 -4.56 6.22
C TRP A 80 29.16 -5.67 6.65
N PRO A 81 28.71 -6.91 6.99
CA PRO A 81 29.61 -7.98 7.39
C PRO A 81 30.58 -8.41 6.29
N LEU A 82 30.21 -8.16 5.03
CA LEU A 82 31.01 -8.50 3.87
C LEU A 82 31.89 -7.34 3.39
N LEU A 83 31.60 -6.10 3.85
CA LEU A 83 32.24 -4.87 3.38
C LEU A 83 33.28 -4.31 4.35
N VAL A 84 33.11 -4.55 5.64
CA VAL A 84 33.99 -4.01 6.67
C VAL A 84 35.05 -5.05 7.03
N PRO A 85 36.34 -4.71 6.96
CA PRO A 85 37.37 -5.61 7.46
C PRO A 85 37.16 -5.88 8.95
N PRO A 86 37.41 -7.09 9.41
CA PRO A 86 37.10 -7.48 10.77
C PRO A 86 38.00 -6.77 11.78
N GLN A 87 37.36 -6.30 12.83
CA GLN A 87 38.07 -5.95 14.07
C GLN A 87 38.16 -7.20 14.94
N PRO A 88 39.32 -7.56 15.47
CA PRO A 88 39.40 -8.68 16.41
C PRO A 88 38.62 -8.33 17.67
N GLN A 89 37.71 -9.23 18.04
CA GLN A 89 37.03 -9.34 19.32
C GLN A 89 35.52 -9.05 19.36
N SER A 90 34.84 -10.00 19.95
CA SER A 90 33.43 -10.18 20.17
C SER A 90 32.66 -9.04 20.89
N VAL A 91 33.35 -8.07 21.48
CA VAL A 91 32.74 -6.97 22.21
C VAL A 91 32.43 -5.78 21.31
N ALA A 92 33.26 -5.57 20.25
CA ALA A 92 33.10 -4.44 19.34
C ALA A 92 31.83 -4.51 18.47
N HIS A 93 31.34 -5.71 18.18
CA HIS A 93 30.18 -5.89 17.31
C HIS A 93 28.86 -5.55 18.01
N ALA A 94 28.73 -5.82 19.31
CA ALA A 94 27.55 -5.44 20.08
C ALA A 94 27.40 -3.91 20.22
N GLU A 95 28.53 -3.16 20.18
CA GLU A 95 28.54 -1.70 20.24
C GLU A 95 28.24 -1.03 18.89
N GLN A 96 28.49 -1.72 17.77
CA GLN A 96 28.24 -1.17 16.43
C GLN A 96 26.75 -1.24 16.02
N ALA A 97 25.97 -2.19 16.54
CA ALA A 97 24.56 -2.31 16.24
C ALA A 97 23.75 -1.04 16.59
N PRO A 98 23.96 -0.36 17.73
CA PRO A 98 23.30 0.91 18.01
C PRO A 98 23.69 2.04 17.05
N LEU A 99 24.93 2.07 16.55
CA LEU A 99 25.36 3.06 15.58
C LEU A 99 24.63 2.90 14.23
N LEU A 100 24.49 1.66 13.76
CA LEU A 100 23.72 1.35 12.56
C LEU A 100 22.25 1.76 12.71
N PHE A 101 21.66 1.54 13.88
CA PHE A 101 20.32 1.97 14.20
C PHE A 101 20.16 3.50 14.10
N VAL A 102 21.08 4.26 14.69
CA VAL A 102 21.07 5.73 14.72
C VAL A 102 21.22 6.32 13.32
N VAL A 103 21.96 5.68 12.42
CA VAL A 103 22.15 6.17 11.04
C VAL A 103 20.99 5.78 10.13
N LEU A 104 20.54 4.52 10.18
CA LEU A 104 19.58 4.00 9.22
C LEU A 104 18.15 4.51 9.49
N LEU A 105 17.75 4.65 10.76
CA LEU A 105 16.40 5.10 11.12
C LEU A 105 16.06 6.50 10.57
N PRO A 106 16.92 7.52 10.71
CA PRO A 106 16.67 8.83 10.10
C PRO A 106 16.59 8.78 8.58
N ILE A 107 17.39 7.94 7.92
CA ILE A 107 17.35 7.78 6.46
C ILE A 107 15.99 7.22 6.02
N ILE A 108 15.51 6.17 6.65
CA ILE A 108 14.20 5.59 6.36
C ILE A 108 13.09 6.62 6.58
N LEU A 109 13.16 7.31 7.72
CA LEU A 109 12.17 8.35 8.04
C LEU A 109 12.21 9.49 7.01
N ALA A 110 13.40 9.93 6.59
CA ALA A 110 13.54 10.95 5.56
C ALA A 110 12.96 10.50 4.21
N VAL A 111 13.17 9.25 3.82
CA VAL A 111 12.58 8.68 2.60
C VAL A 111 11.07 8.63 2.69
N VAL A 112 10.51 8.15 3.79
CA VAL A 112 9.05 8.11 3.99
C VAL A 112 8.46 9.52 3.94
N LEU A 113 9.09 10.47 4.60
CA LEU A 113 8.64 11.87 4.60
C LEU A 113 8.76 12.51 3.20
N ALA A 114 9.85 12.25 2.47
CA ALA A 114 10.02 12.74 1.09
C ALA A 114 8.93 12.17 0.16
N GLU A 115 8.65 10.87 0.23
CA GLU A 115 7.56 10.25 -0.51
C GLU A 115 6.20 10.87 -0.17
N MET A 116 5.98 11.17 1.09
CA MET A 116 4.71 11.79 1.54
C MET A 116 4.58 13.25 1.08
N THR A 117 5.68 14.00 0.95
CA THR A 117 5.64 15.44 0.63
C THR A 117 5.58 15.73 -0.87
N GLU A 118 6.27 14.95 -1.71
CA GLU A 118 6.28 15.18 -3.17
C GLU A 118 4.95 14.84 -3.87
N GLY A 119 4.16 13.93 -3.32
CA GLY A 119 2.83 13.56 -3.85
C GLY A 119 1.75 14.62 -3.63
N GLY A 120 2.06 15.73 -2.91
CA GLY A 120 1.05 16.61 -2.34
C GLY A 120 0.20 15.82 -1.34
N LEU A 121 0.39 16.02 -0.05
CA LEU A 121 -0.32 15.29 1.01
C LEU A 121 -1.84 15.41 0.81
N ASP A 122 -2.42 14.54 -0.03
CA ASP A 122 -3.86 14.36 -0.03
C ASP A 122 -4.24 13.74 1.33
N PRO A 123 -5.08 14.41 2.14
CA PRO A 123 -5.51 13.90 3.44
C PRO A 123 -6.10 12.48 3.37
N LYS A 124 -6.70 12.12 2.24
CA LYS A 124 -7.26 10.78 2.01
C LYS A 124 -6.18 9.71 1.89
N THR A 125 -5.09 10.03 1.19
CA THR A 125 -3.92 9.12 1.07
C THR A 125 -3.28 8.91 2.43
N LEU A 126 -3.11 9.98 3.22
CA LEU A 126 -2.55 9.90 4.56
C LEU A 126 -3.44 9.08 5.50
N ALA A 127 -4.75 9.33 5.48
CA ALA A 127 -5.71 8.55 6.27
C ALA A 127 -5.69 7.06 5.89
N LEU A 128 -5.64 6.76 4.58
CA LEU A 128 -5.56 5.39 4.10
C LEU A 128 -4.26 4.70 4.51
N LEU A 129 -3.13 5.40 4.42
CA LEU A 129 -1.83 4.90 4.89
C LEU A 129 -1.87 4.58 6.38
N GLY A 130 -2.41 5.51 7.19
CA GLY A 130 -2.54 5.33 8.64
C GLY A 130 -3.42 4.14 9.02
N VAL A 131 -4.59 4.01 8.38
CA VAL A 131 -5.51 2.87 8.63
C VAL A 131 -4.87 1.54 8.23
N LEU A 132 -4.24 1.48 7.06
CA LEU A 132 -3.59 0.24 6.60
C LEU A 132 -2.34 -0.08 7.44
N ALA A 133 -1.58 0.93 7.87
CA ALA A 133 -0.44 0.73 8.76
C ALA A 133 -0.89 0.20 10.14
N ALA A 134 -1.94 0.77 10.71
CA ALA A 134 -2.50 0.31 11.99
C ALA A 134 -3.03 -1.13 11.88
N LEU A 135 -3.76 -1.45 10.80
CA LEU A 135 -4.26 -2.80 10.55
C LEU A 135 -3.09 -3.80 10.41
N ASN A 136 -2.09 -3.45 9.61
CA ASN A 136 -0.93 -4.31 9.41
C ASN A 136 -0.10 -4.49 10.68
N ALA A 137 0.05 -3.43 11.49
CA ALA A 137 0.70 -3.48 12.79
C ALA A 137 -0.05 -4.41 13.77
N ALA A 138 -1.39 -4.38 13.76
CA ALA A 138 -2.23 -5.25 14.59
C ALA A 138 -2.24 -6.72 14.11
N LEU A 139 -2.05 -6.97 12.81
CA LEU A 139 -1.95 -8.32 12.28
C LEU A 139 -0.64 -9.03 12.65
N ARG A 140 0.45 -8.29 12.82
CA ARG A 140 1.78 -8.87 13.07
C ARG A 140 1.86 -9.75 14.31
N PRO A 141 1.32 -9.37 15.49
CA PRO A 141 1.37 -10.20 16.69
C PRO A 141 0.62 -11.53 16.57
N LEU A 142 -0.35 -11.63 15.66
CA LEU A 142 -1.18 -12.84 15.50
C LEU A 142 -0.38 -14.06 15.04
N GLY A 143 0.76 -13.86 14.38
CA GLY A 143 1.64 -14.94 13.93
C GLY A 143 2.99 -14.96 14.61
N ALA A 144 3.32 -13.96 15.44
CA ALA A 144 4.66 -13.78 16.01
C ALA A 144 5.08 -14.97 16.87
N GLY A 145 6.21 -15.59 16.51
CA GLY A 145 6.84 -16.64 17.30
C GLY A 145 6.41 -18.07 16.97
N THR A 146 5.57 -18.29 15.98
CA THR A 146 5.11 -19.63 15.61
C THR A 146 5.65 -20.03 14.22
N ALA A 147 6.76 -20.73 14.17
CA ALA A 147 7.31 -21.43 12.98
C ALA A 147 7.25 -20.61 11.66
N GLY A 148 7.51 -19.28 11.71
CA GLY A 148 7.46 -18.41 10.54
C GLY A 148 6.06 -18.01 10.07
N ILE A 149 5.00 -18.28 10.82
CA ILE A 149 3.69 -17.70 10.52
C ILE A 149 3.80 -16.19 10.67
N GLU A 150 3.77 -15.47 9.57
CA GLU A 150 3.90 -14.02 9.55
C GLU A 150 2.89 -13.42 8.58
N THR A 151 1.95 -12.64 9.12
CA THR A 151 0.80 -12.10 8.38
C THR A 151 1.03 -10.71 7.80
N VAL A 152 2.19 -10.11 8.09
CA VAL A 152 2.53 -8.73 7.72
C VAL A 152 2.65 -8.54 6.21
N PHE A 153 3.24 -9.50 5.50
CA PHE A 153 3.62 -9.26 4.10
C PHE A 153 2.46 -9.31 3.13
N PHE A 154 1.45 -10.16 3.38
CA PHE A 154 0.35 -10.29 2.43
C PHE A 154 -0.36 -8.96 2.19
N LEU A 155 -0.59 -8.16 3.24
CA LEU A 155 -1.24 -6.86 3.12
C LEU A 155 -0.33 -5.83 2.44
N LEU A 156 0.98 -5.84 2.74
CA LEU A 156 1.98 -4.99 2.07
C LEU A 156 2.02 -5.26 0.57
N ILE A 157 2.01 -6.53 0.18
CA ILE A 157 2.04 -6.97 -1.22
C ILE A 157 0.78 -6.50 -1.95
N LEU A 158 -0.39 -6.71 -1.36
CA LEU A 158 -1.67 -6.32 -1.97
C LEU A 158 -1.82 -4.81 -2.06
N ALA A 159 -1.42 -4.07 -1.01
CA ALA A 159 -1.47 -2.61 -0.99
C ALA A 159 -0.47 -2.00 -1.99
N GLY A 160 0.78 -2.45 -2.00
CA GLY A 160 1.79 -2.04 -2.98
C GLY A 160 1.32 -2.27 -4.41
N ARG A 161 0.69 -3.42 -4.68
CA ARG A 161 0.09 -3.75 -5.98
C ARG A 161 -0.97 -2.75 -6.41
N VAL A 162 -1.83 -2.30 -5.51
CA VAL A 162 -2.96 -1.41 -5.81
C VAL A 162 -2.55 0.05 -5.84
N PHE A 163 -1.82 0.51 -4.83
CA PHE A 163 -1.52 1.92 -4.62
C PHE A 163 -0.18 2.37 -5.21
N GLY A 164 0.67 1.44 -5.60
CA GLY A 164 1.94 1.71 -6.24
C GLY A 164 3.15 1.61 -5.31
N PRO A 165 4.37 1.73 -5.88
CA PRO A 165 5.62 1.41 -5.18
C PRO A 165 5.92 2.36 -4.01
N GLY A 166 5.71 3.67 -4.16
CA GLY A 166 5.95 4.63 -3.08
C GLY A 166 5.03 4.39 -1.88
N PHE A 167 3.73 4.18 -2.13
CA PHE A 167 2.79 3.83 -1.06
C PHE A 167 3.16 2.52 -0.37
N GLY A 168 3.55 1.50 -1.16
CA GLY A 168 3.98 0.21 -0.62
C GLY A 168 5.20 0.32 0.28
N PHE A 169 6.20 1.13 -0.12
CA PHE A 169 7.37 1.40 0.72
C PHE A 169 7.00 2.10 2.02
N ALA A 170 6.24 3.20 1.93
CA ALA A 170 5.79 3.96 3.09
C ALA A 170 4.99 3.07 4.05
N LEU A 171 4.06 2.25 3.52
CA LEU A 171 3.26 1.34 4.33
C LEU A 171 4.12 0.29 5.04
N GLY A 172 5.10 -0.32 4.34
CA GLY A 172 6.01 -1.28 4.93
C GLY A 172 6.78 -0.68 6.10
N ALA A 173 7.43 0.46 5.89
CA ALA A 173 8.21 1.13 6.91
C ALA A 173 7.35 1.57 8.12
N THR A 174 6.24 2.26 7.87
CA THR A 174 5.38 2.81 8.95
C THR A 174 4.65 1.73 9.74
N SER A 175 4.20 0.65 9.09
CA SER A 175 3.50 -0.44 9.79
C SER A 175 4.44 -1.23 10.70
N LEU A 176 5.70 -1.44 10.30
CA LEU A 176 6.69 -2.09 11.14
C LEU A 176 7.07 -1.22 12.34
N PHE A 177 7.23 0.07 12.14
CA PHE A 177 7.45 1.03 13.22
C PHE A 177 6.28 1.02 14.22
N ALA A 178 5.04 1.18 13.72
CA ALA A 178 3.84 1.14 14.56
C ALA A 178 3.71 -0.19 15.33
N SER A 179 3.99 -1.33 14.67
CA SER A 179 3.99 -2.63 15.32
C SER A 179 5.06 -2.75 16.40
N ALA A 180 6.25 -2.22 16.19
CA ALA A 180 7.31 -2.23 17.20
C ALA A 180 6.92 -1.46 18.46
N LEU A 181 6.21 -0.33 18.30
CA LEU A 181 5.67 0.43 19.44
C LEU A 181 4.59 -0.37 20.19
N LEU A 182 3.71 -1.08 19.46
CA LEU A 182 2.64 -1.90 20.07
C LEU A 182 3.17 -3.12 20.82
N THR A 183 4.28 -3.69 20.35
CA THR A 183 4.82 -4.96 20.90
C THR A 183 6.05 -4.77 21.76
N ALA A 184 6.42 -3.53 22.09
CA ALA A 184 7.69 -3.17 22.75
C ALA A 184 8.92 -3.76 22.03
N GLY A 185 8.82 -3.96 20.71
CA GLY A 185 9.83 -4.58 19.85
C GLY A 185 10.81 -3.60 19.23
N VAL A 186 11.13 -2.49 19.92
CA VAL A 186 12.11 -1.50 19.47
C VAL A 186 13.51 -1.98 19.81
N GLY A 187 14.35 -2.08 18.80
CA GLY A 187 15.75 -2.52 18.95
C GLY A 187 16.57 -2.25 17.70
N PRO A 188 17.86 -2.62 17.67
CA PRO A 188 18.75 -2.36 16.55
C PRO A 188 18.31 -3.04 15.24
N TRP A 189 17.46 -4.05 15.31
CA TRP A 189 16.85 -4.72 14.14
C TRP A 189 15.74 -3.91 13.48
N LEU A 190 15.11 -2.97 14.19
CA LEU A 190 13.90 -2.29 13.71
C LEU A 190 14.12 -1.51 12.40
N PRO A 191 15.17 -0.69 12.22
CA PRO A 191 15.39 0.01 10.96
C PRO A 191 15.57 -0.94 9.77
N PHE A 192 16.27 -2.06 9.98
CA PHE A 192 16.45 -3.11 8.98
C PHE A 192 15.11 -3.75 8.60
N GLN A 193 14.26 -4.07 9.59
CA GLN A 193 12.91 -4.58 9.34
C GLN A 193 12.05 -3.57 8.58
N MET A 194 12.11 -2.29 8.94
CA MET A 194 11.37 -1.22 8.25
C MET A 194 11.80 -1.10 6.79
N MET A 195 13.11 -1.08 6.53
CA MET A 195 13.66 -1.00 5.18
C MET A 195 13.27 -2.23 4.34
N ALA A 196 13.52 -3.42 4.84
CA ALA A 196 13.19 -4.66 4.14
C ALA A 196 11.69 -4.79 3.86
N SER A 197 10.81 -4.44 4.82
CA SER A 197 9.36 -4.44 4.61
C SER A 197 8.91 -3.35 3.64
N GLY A 198 9.57 -2.20 3.66
CA GLY A 198 9.40 -1.15 2.66
C GLY A 198 9.70 -1.67 1.25
N TRP A 199 10.80 -2.40 1.07
CA TRP A 199 11.15 -3.02 -0.21
C TRP A 199 10.16 -4.10 -0.64
N VAL A 200 9.58 -4.86 0.28
CA VAL A 200 8.50 -5.81 -0.04
C VAL A 200 7.29 -5.08 -0.64
N GLY A 201 6.85 -4.01 -0.02
CA GLY A 201 5.73 -3.19 -0.53
C GLY A 201 6.04 -2.48 -1.84
N LEU A 202 7.25 -1.92 -1.96
CA LEU A 202 7.75 -1.25 -3.16
C LEU A 202 7.82 -2.22 -4.34
N GLY A 203 8.45 -3.39 -4.16
CA GLY A 203 8.60 -4.39 -5.20
C GLY A 203 7.26 -4.91 -5.70
N ALA A 204 6.28 -5.12 -4.80
CA ALA A 204 4.92 -5.47 -5.20
C ALA A 204 4.27 -4.41 -6.11
N GLY A 205 4.53 -3.13 -5.84
CA GLY A 205 4.08 -2.01 -6.67
C GLY A 205 4.74 -1.93 -8.04
N LEU A 206 5.95 -2.46 -8.19
CA LEU A 206 6.73 -2.51 -9.43
C LEU A 206 6.37 -3.72 -10.32
N LEU A 207 5.67 -4.72 -9.80
CA LEU A 207 5.31 -5.92 -10.57
C LEU A 207 4.54 -5.58 -11.85
N PRO A 208 4.72 -6.38 -12.92
CA PRO A 208 4.02 -6.19 -14.20
C PRO A 208 2.51 -6.08 -14.01
N ARG A 209 1.88 -5.07 -14.61
CA ARG A 209 0.44 -4.79 -14.44
C ARG A 209 -0.46 -5.55 -15.43
N ARG A 210 0.12 -6.30 -16.37
CA ARG A 210 -0.64 -7.08 -17.37
C ARG A 210 -1.46 -8.22 -16.77
N PRO A 211 -0.95 -9.04 -15.81
CA PRO A 211 -1.73 -10.13 -15.24
C PRO A 211 -3.00 -9.63 -14.52
N SER A 212 -4.09 -10.38 -14.67
CA SER A 212 -5.38 -10.09 -14.03
C SER A 212 -6.06 -11.38 -13.58
N GLY A 213 -7.03 -11.30 -12.67
CA GLY A 213 -7.75 -12.46 -12.15
C GLY A 213 -6.81 -13.47 -11.49
N ARG A 214 -6.93 -14.74 -11.84
CA ARG A 214 -6.12 -15.83 -11.26
C ARG A 214 -4.62 -15.67 -11.54
N ALA A 215 -4.25 -15.17 -12.72
CA ALA A 215 -2.84 -14.92 -13.07
C ALA A 215 -2.22 -13.82 -12.19
N GLU A 216 -2.99 -12.82 -11.78
CA GLU A 216 -2.53 -11.81 -10.83
C GLU A 216 -2.31 -12.40 -9.44
N ILE A 217 -3.24 -13.23 -8.95
CA ILE A 217 -3.08 -13.91 -7.66
C ILE A 217 -1.85 -14.82 -7.67
N ALA A 218 -1.64 -15.58 -8.74
CA ALA A 218 -0.44 -16.43 -8.90
C ALA A 218 0.86 -15.61 -8.90
N LEU A 219 0.88 -14.47 -9.61
CA LEU A 219 2.03 -13.57 -9.61
C LEU A 219 2.32 -13.01 -8.21
N LEU A 220 1.29 -12.58 -7.49
CA LEU A 220 1.45 -12.03 -6.14
C LEU A 220 1.86 -13.11 -5.13
N ALA A 221 1.35 -14.33 -5.26
CA ALA A 221 1.76 -15.47 -4.44
C ALA A 221 3.24 -15.84 -4.70
N ALA A 222 3.65 -15.92 -5.97
CA ALA A 222 5.05 -16.16 -6.33
C ALA A 222 5.97 -15.04 -5.81
N TYR A 223 5.55 -13.79 -5.92
CA TYR A 223 6.26 -12.67 -5.32
C TYR A 223 6.30 -12.77 -3.78
N GLY A 224 5.22 -13.22 -3.14
CA GLY A 224 5.16 -13.46 -1.70
C GLY A 224 6.16 -14.50 -1.22
N VAL A 225 6.39 -15.56 -2.01
CA VAL A 225 7.46 -16.54 -1.76
C VAL A 225 8.84 -15.87 -1.87
N PHE A 226 9.10 -15.18 -2.99
CA PHE A 226 10.36 -14.46 -3.17
C PHE A 226 10.63 -13.47 -2.03
N ALA A 227 9.64 -12.67 -1.66
CA ALA A 227 9.75 -11.66 -0.60
C ALA A 227 10.03 -12.30 0.77
N ALA A 228 9.46 -13.48 1.05
CA ALA A 228 9.70 -14.21 2.29
C ALA A 228 11.17 -14.59 2.47
N TYR A 229 11.75 -15.22 1.45
CA TYR A 229 13.16 -15.63 1.49
C TYR A 229 14.11 -14.44 1.38
N ALA A 230 13.80 -13.44 0.54
CA ALA A 230 14.63 -12.24 0.42
C ALA A 230 14.70 -11.46 1.74
N PHE A 231 13.57 -11.33 2.43
CA PHE A 231 13.52 -10.69 3.75
C PHE A 231 14.35 -11.45 4.78
N GLY A 232 14.17 -12.77 4.87
CA GLY A 232 14.94 -13.60 5.80
C GLY A 232 16.44 -13.58 5.50
N PHE A 233 16.82 -13.67 4.23
CA PHE A 233 18.21 -13.55 3.80
C PHE A 233 18.85 -12.23 4.24
N LEU A 234 18.16 -11.10 4.00
CA LEU A 234 18.65 -9.78 4.41
C LEU A 234 18.74 -9.66 5.93
N MET A 235 17.69 -10.08 6.64
CA MET A 235 17.67 -10.02 8.10
C MET A 235 18.74 -10.89 8.75
N ASN A 236 19.04 -12.05 8.16
CA ASN A 236 20.12 -12.88 8.64
C ASN A 236 21.49 -12.26 8.33
N LEU A 237 21.68 -11.65 7.15
CA LEU A 237 22.98 -11.16 6.70
C LEU A 237 23.53 -10.07 7.64
N TRP A 238 22.73 -9.08 8.01
CA TRP A 238 23.22 -8.03 8.91
C TRP A 238 23.46 -8.54 10.33
N PHE A 239 22.68 -9.55 10.78
CA PHE A 239 22.72 -10.05 12.16
C PHE A 239 23.68 -11.24 12.36
N TRP A 240 24.08 -11.91 11.28
CA TRP A 240 24.88 -13.13 11.33
C TRP A 240 26.15 -13.03 12.19
N PRO A 241 26.95 -11.94 12.16
CA PRO A 241 28.14 -11.82 13.01
C PRO A 241 27.83 -11.82 14.52
N PHE A 242 26.57 -11.53 14.90
CA PHE A 242 26.13 -11.51 16.30
C PHE A 242 25.39 -12.79 16.72
N ALA A 243 24.99 -13.61 15.75
CA ALA A 243 24.04 -14.72 15.99
C ALA A 243 24.68 -15.96 16.58
N ILE A 244 25.93 -16.22 16.21
CA ILE A 244 26.67 -17.42 16.62
C ILE A 244 28.02 -16.95 17.15
N GLY A 245 28.41 -17.46 18.34
CA GLY A 245 29.74 -17.23 18.90
C GLY A 245 30.84 -17.79 17.99
N ASP A 246 32.08 -17.43 18.30
CA ASP A 246 33.26 -17.85 17.54
C ASP A 246 33.46 -19.38 17.58
N GLY A 247 34.06 -19.92 16.52
CA GLY A 247 34.57 -21.30 16.52
C GLY A 247 33.64 -22.39 16.00
N THR A 248 32.48 -22.06 15.42
CA THR A 248 31.66 -23.03 14.69
C THR A 248 31.89 -22.96 13.18
N GLN A 249 31.54 -24.04 12.45
CA GLN A 249 31.63 -24.06 10.97
C GLN A 249 30.67 -23.07 10.29
N LEU A 250 29.71 -22.50 11.02
CA LEU A 250 28.73 -21.55 10.54
C LEU A 250 28.99 -20.12 11.04
N SER A 251 30.03 -19.91 11.82
CA SER A 251 30.40 -18.60 12.36
C SER A 251 30.94 -17.67 11.28
N PHE A 252 30.72 -16.38 11.45
CA PHE A 252 31.41 -15.35 10.68
C PHE A 252 32.90 -15.40 11.03
N ASP A 253 33.75 -15.48 10.00
CA ASP A 253 35.20 -15.45 10.17
C ASP A 253 35.73 -14.08 9.74
N PRO A 254 36.17 -13.27 10.70
CA PRO A 254 36.75 -11.98 10.39
C PRO A 254 37.96 -12.02 9.46
N GLU A 255 38.74 -13.05 9.51
CA GLU A 255 39.98 -13.16 8.72
C GLU A 255 39.73 -13.77 7.32
N ALA A 256 38.56 -14.36 7.13
CA ALA A 256 38.17 -14.90 5.84
C ALA A 256 37.75 -13.78 4.86
N GLY A 257 38.03 -13.99 3.58
CA GLY A 257 37.58 -13.08 2.54
C GLY A 257 36.05 -13.06 2.38
N PRO A 258 35.48 -12.00 1.75
CA PRO A 258 34.03 -11.84 1.59
C PRO A 258 33.34 -13.04 0.92
N LEU A 259 34.00 -13.68 -0.04
CA LEU A 259 33.45 -14.82 -0.77
C LEU A 259 33.36 -16.08 0.11
N ALA A 260 34.37 -16.34 0.94
CA ALA A 260 34.37 -17.43 1.90
C ALA A 260 33.26 -17.23 2.95
N ASN A 261 33.14 -16.01 3.49
CA ASN A 261 32.08 -15.64 4.40
C ASN A 261 30.69 -15.76 3.77
N LEU A 262 30.53 -15.35 2.51
CA LEU A 262 29.25 -15.51 1.80
C LEU A 262 28.86 -16.98 1.63
N HIS A 263 29.83 -17.86 1.36
CA HIS A 263 29.61 -19.31 1.30
C HIS A 263 29.14 -19.85 2.66
N THR A 264 29.83 -19.51 3.74
CA THR A 264 29.46 -19.92 5.10
C THR A 264 28.07 -19.38 5.49
N PHE A 265 27.81 -18.11 5.18
CA PHE A 265 26.52 -17.47 5.39
C PHE A 265 25.37 -18.17 4.66
N PHE A 266 25.59 -18.68 3.45
CA PHE A 266 24.58 -19.43 2.72
C PHE A 266 24.12 -20.67 3.50
N PHE A 267 25.06 -21.45 4.02
CA PHE A 267 24.75 -22.63 4.85
C PHE A 267 24.14 -22.25 6.19
N TYR A 268 24.62 -21.16 6.80
CA TYR A 268 24.01 -20.61 8.02
C TYR A 268 22.53 -20.31 7.79
N THR A 269 22.20 -19.55 6.74
CA THR A 269 20.82 -19.19 6.43
C THR A 269 19.94 -20.40 6.12
N LEU A 270 20.47 -21.39 5.39
CA LEU A 270 19.74 -22.63 5.14
C LEU A 270 19.42 -23.37 6.45
N ALA A 271 20.39 -23.51 7.33
CA ALA A 271 20.23 -24.28 8.56
C ALA A 271 19.34 -23.60 9.61
N THR A 272 19.39 -22.26 9.70
CA THR A 272 18.75 -21.52 10.78
C THR A 272 17.41 -20.88 10.42
N SER A 273 17.22 -20.52 9.16
CA SER A 273 16.06 -19.70 8.76
C SER A 273 15.27 -20.29 7.60
N ALA A 274 15.94 -20.71 6.52
CA ALA A 274 15.26 -21.00 5.26
C ALA A 274 14.24 -22.14 5.37
N PHE A 275 14.57 -23.25 6.03
CA PHE A 275 13.69 -24.41 6.15
C PHE A 275 12.56 -24.21 7.18
N GLY A 276 12.71 -23.33 8.14
CA GLY A 276 11.70 -23.01 9.16
C GLY A 276 10.98 -21.70 8.88
N TRP A 277 11.61 -20.62 9.31
CA TRP A 277 11.00 -19.29 9.32
C TRP A 277 10.63 -18.75 7.95
N ASP A 278 11.50 -18.85 6.96
CA ASP A 278 11.27 -18.27 5.64
C ASP A 278 10.26 -19.10 4.85
N THR A 279 10.32 -20.44 4.98
CA THR A 279 9.32 -21.35 4.40
C THR A 279 7.94 -21.14 5.06
N GLY A 280 7.86 -21.04 6.38
CA GLY A 280 6.61 -20.74 7.09
C GLY A 280 6.00 -19.42 6.62
N ARG A 281 6.83 -18.37 6.47
CA ARG A 281 6.42 -17.07 5.94
C ARG A 281 5.97 -17.17 4.49
N ALA A 282 6.64 -17.92 3.65
CA ALA A 282 6.27 -18.15 2.26
C ALA A 282 4.92 -18.86 2.15
N ILE A 283 4.70 -19.92 2.92
CA ILE A 283 3.43 -20.66 2.97
C ILE A 283 2.30 -19.75 3.43
N THR A 284 2.53 -18.97 4.50
CA THR A 284 1.53 -18.02 5.02
C THR A 284 1.15 -16.99 3.96
N ASN A 285 2.13 -16.43 3.25
CA ASN A 285 1.87 -15.48 2.16
C ASN A 285 1.05 -16.12 1.03
N VAL A 286 1.42 -17.32 0.58
CA VAL A 286 0.71 -18.01 -0.50
C VAL A 286 -0.74 -18.27 -0.10
N ILE A 287 -0.97 -18.83 1.08
CA ILE A 287 -2.32 -19.13 1.57
C ILE A 287 -3.14 -17.84 1.72
N ALA A 288 -2.60 -16.82 2.40
CA ALA A 288 -3.30 -15.57 2.63
C ALA A 288 -3.62 -14.84 1.29
N ILE A 289 -2.69 -14.80 0.35
CA ILE A 289 -2.91 -14.20 -0.97
C ILE A 289 -3.90 -15.00 -1.80
N ALA A 290 -3.83 -16.33 -1.78
CA ALA A 290 -4.76 -17.17 -2.54
C ALA A 290 -6.20 -17.09 -2.01
N VAL A 291 -6.38 -17.12 -0.68
CA VAL A 291 -7.68 -17.15 -0.03
C VAL A 291 -8.28 -15.75 0.10
N LEU A 292 -7.54 -14.82 0.68
CA LEU A 292 -8.02 -13.47 1.01
C LEU A 292 -7.73 -12.45 -0.10
N GLY A 293 -6.72 -12.69 -0.93
CA GLY A 293 -6.24 -11.76 -1.94
C GLY A 293 -7.32 -11.21 -2.86
N PRO A 294 -8.21 -12.03 -3.45
CA PRO A 294 -9.25 -11.52 -4.35
C PRO A 294 -10.18 -10.50 -3.66
N ALA A 295 -10.63 -10.79 -2.44
CA ALA A 295 -11.52 -9.92 -1.66
C ALA A 295 -10.82 -8.63 -1.22
N VAL A 296 -9.59 -8.74 -0.70
CA VAL A 296 -8.79 -7.61 -0.26
C VAL A 296 -8.43 -6.71 -1.44
N LEU A 297 -7.98 -7.25 -2.59
CA LEU A 297 -7.70 -6.48 -3.81
C LEU A 297 -8.95 -5.73 -4.30
N ALA A 298 -10.12 -6.37 -4.29
CA ALA A 298 -11.37 -5.72 -4.68
C ALA A 298 -11.70 -4.54 -3.76
N THR A 299 -11.50 -4.69 -2.44
CA THR A 299 -11.72 -3.65 -1.44
C THR A 299 -10.73 -2.51 -1.58
N LEU A 300 -9.43 -2.80 -1.68
CA LEU A 300 -8.38 -1.79 -1.88
C LEU A 300 -8.57 -1.01 -3.18
N ARG A 301 -8.93 -1.70 -4.27
CA ARG A 301 -9.26 -1.05 -5.56
C ARG A 301 -10.51 -0.17 -5.48
N ARG A 302 -11.51 -0.56 -4.68
CA ARG A 302 -12.70 0.27 -4.43
C ARG A 302 -12.31 1.52 -3.64
N ALA A 303 -11.49 1.37 -2.61
CA ALA A 303 -10.95 2.49 -1.84
C ALA A 303 -10.15 3.46 -2.73
N ALA A 304 -9.26 2.93 -3.59
CA ALA A 304 -8.49 3.72 -4.55
C ALA A 304 -9.37 4.52 -5.52
N ARG A 305 -10.44 3.92 -6.03
CA ARG A 305 -11.39 4.61 -6.92
C ARG A 305 -12.19 5.70 -6.21
N ARG A 306 -12.59 5.48 -4.96
CA ARG A 306 -13.36 6.45 -4.16
C ARG A 306 -12.51 7.63 -3.69
N ALA A 307 -11.24 7.38 -3.45
CA ALA A 307 -10.29 8.42 -3.06
C ALA A 307 -9.99 9.39 -4.21
N ALA A 308 -10.19 8.94 -5.48
CA ALA A 308 -10.00 9.74 -6.70
C ALA A 308 -8.65 10.47 -6.74
N PHE A 309 -7.56 9.76 -6.43
CA PHE A 309 -6.21 10.32 -6.28
C PHE A 309 -5.68 11.10 -7.50
N ASP A 310 -6.30 10.98 -8.66
CA ASP A 310 -5.85 11.61 -9.91
C ASP A 310 -6.88 12.59 -10.50
N THR A 311 -7.97 12.91 -9.80
CA THR A 311 -8.98 13.82 -10.34
C THR A 311 -8.61 15.25 -9.97
N PRO A 312 -8.27 16.13 -10.94
CA PRO A 312 -8.10 17.55 -10.66
C PRO A 312 -9.45 18.10 -10.18
N VAL A 313 -9.43 18.84 -9.08
CA VAL A 313 -10.62 19.56 -8.60
C VAL A 313 -10.84 20.72 -9.58
N SER A 314 -11.74 20.55 -10.54
CA SER A 314 -12.23 21.64 -11.36
C SER A 314 -13.33 22.36 -10.56
N PHE A 315 -13.01 23.49 -10.00
CA PHE A 315 -14.05 24.42 -9.58
C PHE A 315 -14.73 24.90 -10.86
N ALA A 316 -16.00 24.55 -11.06
CA ALA A 316 -16.81 25.24 -12.06
C ALA A 316 -16.77 26.72 -11.68
N ALA A 317 -16.18 27.55 -12.55
CA ALA A 317 -16.29 28.99 -12.38
C ALA A 317 -17.79 29.30 -12.28
N ALA A 318 -18.20 29.86 -11.15
CA ALA A 318 -19.57 30.34 -11.01
C ALA A 318 -19.77 31.35 -12.14
N ASP A 319 -20.66 30.98 -13.07
CA ASP A 319 -21.08 31.85 -14.14
C ASP A 319 -21.79 33.05 -13.47
N HIS A 320 -21.02 34.09 -13.23
CA HIS A 320 -21.58 35.37 -12.80
C HIS A 320 -22.36 35.90 -13.99
N GLY A 321 -23.63 35.45 -14.07
CA GLY A 321 -24.59 35.92 -15.02
C GLY A 321 -24.52 37.44 -15.13
N GLY A 322 -24.14 37.90 -16.33
CA GLY A 322 -24.07 39.33 -16.63
C GLY A 322 -25.38 40.01 -16.32
N VAL A 323 -25.31 40.97 -15.42
CA VAL A 323 -26.39 41.94 -15.19
C VAL A 323 -26.58 42.73 -16.49
N PRO A 324 -27.75 42.71 -17.11
CA PRO A 324 -27.97 43.54 -18.28
C PRO A 324 -27.99 45.00 -17.86
N ARG A 325 -27.03 45.77 -18.36
CA ARG A 325 -27.04 47.23 -18.23
C ARG A 325 -28.24 47.78 -19.07
N ARG A 326 -29.17 48.42 -18.43
CA ARG A 326 -30.13 49.30 -19.02
C ARG A 326 -29.51 50.68 -19.32
#